data_2ec968ed59a99490914da77d5d9e694f
#
_entry.id   2ec968ed59a99490914da77d5d9e694f
#
_cell.length_a   1.000
_cell.length_b   1.000
_cell.length_c   1.000
_cell.angle_alpha   90.00
_cell.angle_beta   90.00
_cell.angle_gamma   90.00
#
_symmetry.space_group_name_H-M   'P 1'
#
loop_
_entity.id
_entity.type
_entity.pdbx_description
1 polymer ?
#
loop_
_entity_poly.entity_id
_entity_poly.type
_entity_poly.pdbx_seq_one_letter_code
_entity_poly.pdbx_strand_id
1 'polypeptide(L)'
;MIIFYYIYEIFIILPFGLILTILAGLATSLGCMCGFGKQMGYWPGVIWGKCFCYLCLSPYKVIGREKIDKKTSYIFVANHQGAFDIFLLYAGLGHSFRWMLRKGIKKLPIVGFACDKAGQIWVDERGSSGLIHTVRQALQTLNGGTSMVVFPEGTRTKTGHLNRFKKGAFTLAAMLRMPVVPVTIEGPYQVLPKGSFLVRPHRMTITIHDPLPAVTKEEGTEQGVQRLLTESQRVIAESLNEPVMQ
;
A
#
# COMPACT_ATOMS: atom_id res chain seq x y z
N MET A 1 8.35 -26.89 17.88
CA MET A 1 7.79 -26.20 16.71
C MET A 1 8.53 -24.88 16.40
N ILE A 2 8.73 -23.97 17.36
CA ILE A 2 9.40 -22.66 17.10
C ILE A 2 10.81 -22.81 16.51
N ILE A 3 11.64 -23.71 17.04
CA ILE A 3 13.02 -23.92 16.55
C ILE A 3 13.05 -24.34 15.08
N PHE A 4 12.19 -25.27 14.67
CA PHE A 4 12.10 -25.69 13.27
C PHE A 4 11.69 -24.55 12.35
N TYR A 5 10.83 -23.65 12.83
CA TYR A 5 10.42 -22.50 12.05
C TYR A 5 11.53 -21.44 11.92
N TYR A 6 12.36 -21.24 12.96
CA TYR A 6 13.59 -20.43 12.85
C TYR A 6 14.56 -20.98 11.81
N ILE A 7 14.75 -22.30 11.80
CA ILE A 7 15.60 -22.97 10.80
C ILE A 7 15.02 -22.72 9.40
N TYR A 8 13.72 -22.90 9.22
CA TYR A 8 13.02 -22.60 7.97
C TYR A 8 13.17 -21.13 7.55
N GLU A 9 13.02 -20.20 8.48
CA GLU A 9 13.19 -18.77 8.22
C GLU A 9 14.59 -18.43 7.75
N ILE A 10 15.63 -18.92 8.45
CA ILE A 10 17.03 -18.60 8.14
C ILE A 10 17.45 -19.24 6.82
N PHE A 11 17.13 -20.51 6.59
CA PHE A 11 17.63 -21.26 5.44
C PHE A 11 16.73 -21.23 4.22
N ILE A 12 15.44 -20.89 4.36
CA ILE A 12 14.49 -20.86 3.27
C ILE A 12 13.93 -19.44 3.05
N ILE A 13 13.26 -18.86 4.06
CA ILE A 13 12.56 -17.56 3.83
C ILE A 13 13.57 -16.46 3.49
N LEU A 14 14.65 -16.30 4.27
CA LEU A 14 15.62 -15.22 4.04
C LEU A 14 16.35 -15.34 2.70
N PRO A 15 17.00 -16.46 2.33
CA PRO A 15 17.72 -16.55 1.06
C PRO A 15 16.79 -16.51 -0.15
N PHE A 16 15.68 -17.24 -0.16
CA PHE A 16 14.73 -17.21 -1.27
C PHE A 16 13.99 -15.87 -1.35
N GLY A 17 13.64 -15.26 -0.22
CA GLY A 17 13.04 -13.92 -0.17
C GLY A 17 13.98 -12.85 -0.73
N LEU A 18 15.28 -12.93 -0.43
CA LEU A 18 16.28 -12.04 -1.00
C LEU A 18 16.39 -12.21 -2.53
N ILE A 19 16.48 -13.44 -3.01
CA ILE A 19 16.54 -13.76 -4.44
C ILE A 19 15.29 -13.23 -5.14
N LEU A 20 14.10 -13.52 -4.61
CA LEU A 20 12.83 -13.03 -5.15
C LEU A 20 12.78 -11.49 -5.22
N THR A 21 13.28 -10.80 -4.19
CA THR A 21 13.32 -9.34 -4.15
C THR A 21 14.27 -8.78 -5.20
N ILE A 22 15.44 -9.39 -5.39
CA ILE A 22 16.41 -9.02 -6.44
C ILE A 22 15.79 -9.22 -7.82
N LEU A 23 15.22 -10.39 -8.08
CA LEU A 23 14.60 -10.72 -9.37
C LEU A 23 13.43 -9.79 -9.70
N ALA A 24 12.53 -9.53 -8.73
CA ALA A 24 11.43 -8.60 -8.91
C ALA A 24 11.93 -7.17 -9.18
N GLY A 25 12.96 -6.71 -8.46
CA GLY A 25 13.58 -5.41 -8.66
C GLY A 25 14.23 -5.27 -10.03
N LEU A 26 14.96 -6.27 -10.48
CA LEU A 26 15.58 -6.31 -11.82
C LEU A 26 14.51 -6.35 -12.92
N ALA A 27 13.51 -7.22 -12.81
CA ALA A 27 12.41 -7.31 -13.77
C ALA A 27 11.66 -5.98 -13.89
N THR A 28 11.35 -5.34 -12.76
CA THR A 28 10.73 -4.01 -12.74
C THR A 28 11.62 -2.99 -13.43
N SER A 29 12.89 -2.92 -13.06
CA SER A 29 13.82 -1.91 -13.57
C SER A 29 14.03 -2.05 -15.08
N LEU A 30 14.39 -3.24 -15.54
CA LEU A 30 14.65 -3.52 -16.95
C LEU A 30 13.38 -3.33 -17.80
N GLY A 31 12.26 -3.89 -17.34
CA GLY A 31 11.01 -3.76 -18.08
C GLY A 31 10.51 -2.33 -18.19
N CYS A 32 10.65 -1.51 -17.14
CA CYS A 32 10.32 -0.09 -17.20
C CYS A 32 11.27 0.69 -18.11
N MET A 33 12.57 0.36 -18.13
CA MET A 33 13.54 0.98 -19.03
C MET A 33 13.30 0.60 -20.50
N CYS A 34 12.76 -0.61 -20.76
CA CYS A 34 12.36 -1.03 -22.10
C CYS A 34 10.99 -0.47 -22.56
N GLY A 35 10.39 0.46 -21.82
CA GLY A 35 9.14 1.12 -22.21
C GLY A 35 7.85 0.44 -21.70
N PHE A 36 7.95 -0.68 -20.97
CA PHE A 36 6.80 -1.41 -20.41
C PHE A 36 6.40 -0.92 -19.01
N GLY A 37 6.59 0.38 -18.70
CA GLY A 37 6.43 0.96 -17.36
C GLY A 37 5.07 0.71 -16.70
N LYS A 38 3.98 0.68 -17.48
CA LYS A 38 2.64 0.41 -16.93
C LYS A 38 2.53 -1.00 -16.37
N GLN A 39 2.97 -2.00 -17.11
CA GLN A 39 2.91 -3.43 -16.73
C GLN A 39 3.99 -3.79 -15.72
N MET A 40 5.24 -3.45 -16.04
CA MET A 40 6.42 -3.84 -15.25
C MET A 40 6.59 -3.02 -13.97
N GLY A 41 5.92 -1.88 -13.85
CA GLY A 41 5.82 -1.15 -12.58
C GLY A 41 4.83 -1.76 -11.58
N TYR A 42 4.10 -2.82 -11.95
CA TYR A 42 3.09 -3.47 -11.09
C TYR A 42 3.23 -5.00 -11.02
N TRP A 43 3.26 -5.71 -12.16
CA TRP A 43 3.20 -7.18 -12.19
C TRP A 43 4.35 -7.91 -11.45
N PRO A 44 5.62 -7.47 -11.54
CA PRO A 44 6.66 -8.10 -10.73
C PRO A 44 6.39 -8.01 -9.23
N GLY A 45 5.81 -6.87 -8.77
CA GLY A 45 5.37 -6.72 -7.39
C GLY A 45 4.24 -7.69 -7.01
N VAL A 46 3.29 -7.96 -7.91
CA VAL A 46 2.21 -8.94 -7.68
C VAL A 46 2.78 -10.35 -7.50
N ILE A 47 3.68 -10.77 -8.38
CA ILE A 47 4.33 -12.09 -8.30
C ILE A 47 5.14 -12.18 -7.01
N TRP A 48 5.94 -11.18 -6.73
CA TRP A 48 6.75 -11.05 -5.51
C TRP A 48 5.90 -11.13 -4.23
N GLY A 49 4.80 -10.37 -4.15
CA GLY A 49 3.89 -10.38 -3.01
C GLY A 49 3.24 -11.74 -2.79
N LYS A 50 2.73 -12.37 -3.85
CA LYS A 50 2.18 -13.73 -3.78
C LYS A 50 3.19 -14.75 -3.32
N CYS A 51 4.39 -14.76 -3.92
CA CYS A 51 5.47 -15.68 -3.53
C CYS A 51 5.85 -15.51 -2.05
N PHE A 52 5.93 -14.27 -1.54
CA PHE A 52 6.21 -14.04 -0.12
C PHE A 52 5.09 -14.55 0.79
N CYS A 53 3.83 -14.32 0.46
CA CYS A 53 2.72 -14.85 1.25
C CYS A 53 2.76 -16.39 1.34
N TYR A 54 3.06 -17.08 0.23
CA TYR A 54 3.19 -18.54 0.23
C TYR A 54 4.47 -19.01 0.92
N LEU A 55 5.62 -18.39 0.63
CA LEU A 55 6.90 -18.72 1.26
C LEU A 55 6.86 -18.60 2.78
N CYS A 56 6.11 -17.62 3.30
CA CYS A 56 5.95 -17.41 4.74
C CYS A 56 4.75 -18.16 5.34
N LEU A 57 4.15 -19.09 4.59
CA LEU A 57 3.01 -19.90 5.02
C LEU A 57 1.85 -19.04 5.55
N SER A 58 1.66 -17.86 4.97
CA SER A 58 0.67 -16.87 5.38
C SER A 58 -0.41 -16.70 4.30
N PRO A 59 -1.40 -17.61 4.24
CA PRO A 59 -2.47 -17.54 3.25
C PRO A 59 -3.34 -16.32 3.46
N TYR A 60 -3.93 -15.81 2.39
CA TYR A 60 -4.77 -14.62 2.46
C TYR A 60 -6.13 -14.79 1.76
N LYS A 61 -7.10 -14.01 2.22
CA LYS A 61 -8.44 -13.87 1.64
C LYS A 61 -8.65 -12.43 1.16
N VAL A 62 -9.42 -12.26 0.10
CA VAL A 62 -9.82 -10.93 -0.41
C VAL A 62 -11.32 -10.86 -0.49
N ILE A 63 -11.89 -9.77 0.01
CA ILE A 63 -13.32 -9.49 0.07
C ILE A 63 -13.55 -8.13 -0.60
N GLY A 64 -14.62 -7.99 -1.39
CA GLY A 64 -15.05 -6.70 -1.95
C GLY A 64 -14.31 -6.25 -3.21
N ARG A 65 -13.55 -7.15 -3.89
CA ARG A 65 -12.83 -6.80 -5.13
C ARG A 65 -13.79 -6.37 -6.25
N GLU A 66 -15.00 -6.86 -6.27
CA GLU A 66 -16.07 -6.54 -7.21
C GLU A 66 -16.57 -5.10 -7.09
N LYS A 67 -16.29 -4.41 -5.99
CA LYS A 67 -16.71 -3.03 -5.72
C LYS A 67 -15.90 -1.98 -6.48
N ILE A 68 -14.77 -2.36 -7.07
CA ILE A 68 -13.85 -1.45 -7.76
C ILE A 68 -13.79 -1.76 -9.26
N ASP A 69 -13.89 -0.70 -10.08
CA ASP A 69 -13.71 -0.80 -11.53
C ASP A 69 -12.22 -0.67 -11.90
N LYS A 70 -11.70 -1.63 -12.67
CA LYS A 70 -10.30 -1.67 -13.11
C LYS A 70 -9.89 -0.52 -14.03
N LYS A 71 -10.85 0.18 -14.65
CA LYS A 71 -10.58 1.31 -15.55
C LYS A 71 -10.53 2.64 -14.81
N THR A 72 -11.08 2.70 -13.61
CA THR A 72 -11.11 3.90 -12.77
C THR A 72 -9.86 3.98 -11.89
N SER A 73 -9.26 5.15 -11.79
CA SER A 73 -8.14 5.40 -10.88
C SER A 73 -8.65 5.84 -9.51
N TYR A 74 -8.13 5.25 -8.45
CA TYR A 74 -8.54 5.47 -7.07
C TYR A 74 -7.34 5.87 -6.19
N ILE A 75 -7.64 6.44 -5.04
CA ILE A 75 -6.70 6.50 -3.93
C ILE A 75 -7.15 5.49 -2.88
N PHE A 76 -6.44 4.36 -2.81
CA PHE A 76 -6.64 3.35 -1.79
C PHE A 76 -5.99 3.80 -0.49
N VAL A 77 -6.77 3.88 0.57
CA VAL A 77 -6.29 4.18 1.92
C VAL A 77 -6.44 2.96 2.80
N ALA A 78 -5.33 2.48 3.37
CA ALA A 78 -5.31 1.26 4.16
C ALA A 78 -4.71 1.51 5.55
N ASN A 79 -5.15 0.76 6.57
CA ASN A 79 -4.46 0.69 7.85
C ASN A 79 -3.10 0.00 7.70
N HIS A 80 -2.15 0.29 8.59
CA HIS A 80 -0.76 -0.15 8.46
C HIS A 80 -0.31 -0.99 9.67
N GLN A 81 -0.50 -2.30 9.56
CA GLN A 81 -0.26 -3.25 10.64
C GLN A 81 1.19 -3.78 10.70
N GLY A 82 1.78 -4.11 9.56
CA GLY A 82 3.06 -4.78 9.54
C GLY A 82 3.83 -4.62 8.24
N ALA A 83 4.97 -5.29 8.13
CA ALA A 83 5.73 -5.32 6.88
C ALA A 83 4.99 -6.12 5.79
N PHE A 84 4.15 -7.07 6.19
CA PHE A 84 3.38 -7.92 5.28
C PHE A 84 2.22 -7.21 4.58
N ASP A 85 1.83 -6.02 5.01
CA ASP A 85 0.83 -5.20 4.31
C ASP A 85 1.22 -4.96 2.84
N ILE A 86 2.52 -4.77 2.57
CA ILE A 86 3.04 -4.51 1.23
C ILE A 86 2.87 -5.75 0.34
N PHE A 87 3.27 -6.93 0.82
CA PHE A 87 3.11 -8.19 0.10
C PHE A 87 1.65 -8.51 -0.14
N LEU A 88 0.83 -8.33 0.90
CA LEU A 88 -0.59 -8.62 0.88
C LEU A 88 -1.35 -7.72 -0.11
N LEU A 89 -1.08 -6.42 -0.14
CA LEU A 89 -1.70 -5.49 -1.10
C LEU A 89 -1.30 -5.78 -2.53
N TYR A 90 -0.03 -6.08 -2.80
CA TYR A 90 0.39 -6.53 -4.13
C TYR A 90 -0.30 -7.84 -4.53
N ALA A 91 -0.35 -8.81 -3.62
CA ALA A 91 -0.92 -10.13 -3.91
C ALA A 91 -2.46 -10.09 -4.10
N GLY A 92 -3.15 -9.27 -3.30
CA GLY A 92 -4.59 -9.35 -3.10
C GLY A 92 -5.42 -8.22 -3.69
N LEU A 93 -4.93 -6.99 -3.83
CA LEU A 93 -5.76 -5.84 -4.24
C LEU A 93 -6.38 -6.03 -5.64
N GLY A 94 -5.63 -6.63 -6.58
CA GLY A 94 -6.15 -6.95 -7.90
C GLY A 94 -6.37 -5.73 -8.80
N HIS A 95 -5.77 -4.60 -8.48
CA HIS A 95 -5.85 -3.33 -9.19
C HIS A 95 -4.46 -2.75 -9.38
N SER A 96 -4.15 -2.17 -10.55
CA SER A 96 -2.84 -1.55 -10.80
C SER A 96 -2.68 -0.31 -9.94
N PHE A 97 -1.58 -0.23 -9.21
CA PHE A 97 -1.32 0.92 -8.35
C PHE A 97 0.16 1.30 -8.26
N ARG A 98 0.40 2.50 -7.72
CA ARG A 98 1.69 3.00 -7.29
C ARG A 98 1.64 3.33 -5.80
N TRP A 99 2.76 3.15 -5.12
CA TRP A 99 2.87 3.51 -3.72
C TRP A 99 3.14 4.99 -3.55
N MET A 100 2.61 5.56 -2.50
CA MET A 100 3.06 6.82 -1.96
C MET A 100 4.19 6.56 -0.96
N LEU A 101 5.43 6.91 -1.31
CA LEU A 101 6.63 6.52 -0.60
C LEU A 101 7.41 7.71 -0.05
N ARG A 102 8.06 7.53 1.12
CA ARG A 102 9.02 8.50 1.65
C ARG A 102 10.34 8.42 0.87
N LYS A 103 10.98 9.57 0.65
CA LYS A 103 12.27 9.66 -0.08
C LYS A 103 13.39 8.79 0.50
N GLY A 104 13.36 8.47 1.79
CA GLY A 104 14.33 7.58 2.43
C GLY A 104 14.46 6.21 1.79
N ILE A 105 13.38 5.68 1.17
CA ILE A 105 13.37 4.39 0.48
C ILE A 105 14.27 4.40 -0.77
N LYS A 106 14.49 5.56 -1.42
CA LYS A 106 15.42 5.69 -2.55
C LYS A 106 16.85 5.22 -2.24
N LYS A 107 17.25 5.27 -0.96
CA LYS A 107 18.58 4.85 -0.52
C LYS A 107 18.78 3.34 -0.46
N LEU A 108 17.70 2.55 -0.52
CA LEU A 108 17.79 1.09 -0.53
C LEU A 108 18.28 0.62 -1.89
N PRO A 109 19.40 -0.12 -1.96
CA PRO A 109 19.91 -0.65 -3.23
C PRO A 109 18.85 -1.56 -3.87
N ILE A 110 18.83 -1.61 -5.21
CA ILE A 110 17.88 -2.38 -6.02
C ILE A 110 16.43 -1.91 -5.84
N VAL A 111 15.89 -1.97 -4.60
CA VAL A 111 14.49 -1.59 -4.29
C VAL A 111 14.22 -0.13 -4.59
N GLY A 112 15.09 0.78 -4.13
CA GLY A 112 14.95 2.22 -4.38
C GLY A 112 15.00 2.56 -5.88
N PHE A 113 15.93 1.93 -6.62
CA PHE A 113 16.03 2.10 -8.06
C PHE A 113 14.80 1.54 -8.79
N ALA A 114 14.34 0.33 -8.44
CA ALA A 114 13.13 -0.25 -9.00
C ALA A 114 11.89 0.60 -8.72
N CYS A 115 11.73 1.12 -7.51
CA CYS A 115 10.64 2.02 -7.16
C CYS A 115 10.67 3.32 -7.99
N ASP A 116 11.85 3.87 -8.24
CA ASP A 116 12.01 5.07 -9.07
C ASP A 116 11.61 4.79 -10.53
N LYS A 117 12.09 3.71 -11.12
CA LYS A 117 11.75 3.28 -12.49
C LYS A 117 10.28 2.88 -12.62
N ALA A 118 9.68 2.30 -11.59
CA ALA A 118 8.26 1.95 -11.56
C ALA A 118 7.33 3.16 -11.48
N GLY A 119 7.85 4.39 -11.33
CA GLY A 119 7.05 5.59 -11.20
C GLY A 119 6.27 5.66 -9.88
N GLN A 120 6.87 5.18 -8.78
CA GLN A 120 6.27 5.34 -7.46
C GLN A 120 6.21 6.83 -7.08
N ILE A 121 5.21 7.25 -6.32
CA ILE A 121 4.98 8.64 -5.97
C ILE A 121 5.77 8.99 -4.71
N TRP A 122 6.73 9.91 -4.85
CA TRP A 122 7.60 10.29 -3.74
C TRP A 122 7.02 11.45 -2.94
N VAL A 123 6.82 11.23 -1.64
CA VAL A 123 6.41 12.32 -0.74
C VAL A 123 7.54 13.31 -0.58
N ASP A 124 7.24 14.56 -0.87
CA ASP A 124 8.13 15.69 -0.56
C ASP A 124 7.62 16.39 0.68
N GLU A 125 8.42 16.33 1.76
CA GLU A 125 8.05 16.87 3.08
C GLU A 125 8.34 18.37 3.22
N ARG A 126 8.69 19.08 2.14
CA ARG A 126 9.04 20.51 2.14
C ARG A 126 7.82 21.46 2.14
N GLY A 127 6.82 21.18 2.96
CA GLY A 127 5.64 22.04 3.09
C GLY A 127 4.82 22.17 1.78
N SER A 128 4.30 23.36 1.50
CA SER A 128 3.41 23.59 0.35
C SER A 128 4.04 23.29 -1.01
N SER A 129 5.32 23.63 -1.20
CA SER A 129 6.04 23.35 -2.44
C SER A 129 6.22 21.84 -2.66
N GLY A 130 6.44 21.09 -1.60
CA GLY A 130 6.52 19.63 -1.64
C GLY A 130 5.19 18.98 -2.00
N LEU A 131 4.09 19.51 -1.48
CA LEU A 131 2.76 19.04 -1.82
C LEU A 131 2.47 19.24 -3.32
N ILE A 132 2.76 20.42 -3.88
CA ILE A 132 2.58 20.71 -5.30
C ILE A 132 3.40 19.74 -6.17
N HIS A 133 4.64 19.44 -5.78
CA HIS A 133 5.47 18.47 -6.50
C HIS A 133 4.86 17.07 -6.45
N THR A 134 4.38 16.61 -5.29
CA THR A 134 3.72 15.31 -5.12
C THR A 134 2.45 15.23 -5.96
N VAL A 135 1.60 16.28 -5.97
CA VAL A 135 0.39 16.37 -6.80
C VAL A 135 0.72 16.27 -8.29
N ARG A 136 1.74 17.02 -8.75
CA ARG A 136 2.15 16.98 -10.16
C ARG A 136 2.61 15.58 -10.58
N GLN A 137 3.41 14.93 -9.76
CA GLN A 137 3.84 13.55 -9.99
C GLN A 137 2.65 12.58 -10.03
N ALA A 138 1.71 12.73 -9.10
CA ALA A 138 0.51 11.91 -9.05
C ALA A 138 -0.36 12.09 -10.32
N LEU A 139 -0.59 13.33 -10.77
CA LEU A 139 -1.34 13.63 -12.00
C LEU A 139 -0.73 12.96 -13.25
N GLN A 140 0.59 12.91 -13.32
CA GLN A 140 1.29 12.26 -14.46
C GLN A 140 1.20 10.74 -14.41
N THR A 141 1.07 10.16 -13.22
CA THR A 141 1.17 8.72 -12.98
C THR A 141 -0.19 8.04 -12.89
N LEU A 142 -1.17 8.71 -12.24
CA LEU A 142 -2.48 8.13 -11.92
C LEU A 142 -3.47 8.38 -13.06
N ASN A 143 -3.40 7.57 -14.09
CA ASN A 143 -4.30 7.62 -15.24
C ASN A 143 -4.60 6.21 -15.77
N GLY A 144 -5.66 6.09 -16.57
CA GLY A 144 -6.02 4.86 -17.26
C GLY A 144 -6.12 3.64 -16.35
N GLY A 145 -6.73 3.78 -15.17
CA GLY A 145 -6.88 2.73 -14.17
C GLY A 145 -5.64 2.49 -13.30
N THR A 146 -4.61 3.34 -13.37
CA THR A 146 -3.52 3.28 -12.39
C THR A 146 -3.91 4.08 -11.16
N SER A 147 -3.89 3.45 -10.01
CA SER A 147 -4.30 3.98 -8.72
C SER A 147 -3.10 4.29 -7.82
N MET A 148 -3.35 4.85 -6.64
CA MET A 148 -2.35 5.04 -5.61
C MET A 148 -2.74 4.30 -4.34
N VAL A 149 -1.78 3.71 -3.65
CA VAL A 149 -1.96 3.15 -2.31
C VAL A 149 -1.19 3.98 -1.31
N VAL A 150 -1.83 4.32 -0.21
CA VAL A 150 -1.24 5.08 0.89
C VAL A 150 -1.70 4.55 2.25
N PHE A 151 -0.80 4.59 3.21
CA PHE A 151 -1.09 4.35 4.62
C PHE A 151 -1.25 5.69 5.34
N PRO A 152 -2.48 6.17 5.60
CA PRO A 152 -2.70 7.52 6.16
C PRO A 152 -2.19 7.66 7.60
N GLU A 153 -1.96 6.58 8.31
CA GLU A 153 -1.28 6.56 9.62
C GLU A 153 0.17 7.09 9.54
N GLY A 154 0.82 6.91 8.38
CA GLY A 154 2.21 7.33 8.12
C GLY A 154 3.28 6.48 8.79
N THR A 155 2.91 5.50 9.62
CA THR A 155 3.80 4.51 10.22
C THR A 155 3.03 3.25 10.60
N ARG A 156 3.69 2.10 10.64
CA ARG A 156 3.13 0.86 11.16
C ARG A 156 2.72 1.02 12.62
N THR A 157 1.60 0.40 12.99
CA THR A 157 1.17 0.33 14.39
C THR A 157 2.22 -0.39 15.25
N LYS A 158 2.29 -0.02 16.52
CA LYS A 158 3.10 -0.72 17.52
C LYS A 158 2.28 -1.70 18.36
N THR A 159 0.98 -1.49 18.44
CA THR A 159 0.04 -2.21 19.33
C THR A 159 -0.84 -3.20 18.58
N GLY A 160 -0.89 -3.15 17.27
CA GLY A 160 -1.85 -3.89 16.44
C GLY A 160 -3.15 -3.13 16.18
N HIS A 161 -3.41 -2.05 16.93
CA HIS A 161 -4.60 -1.21 16.78
C HIS A 161 -4.42 -0.11 15.74
N LEU A 162 -5.52 0.40 15.23
CA LEU A 162 -5.58 1.48 14.26
C LEU A 162 -5.00 2.78 14.87
N ASN A 163 -4.11 3.45 14.14
CA ASN A 163 -3.62 4.77 14.54
C ASN A 163 -4.46 5.87 13.86
N ARG A 164 -4.36 7.09 14.41
CA ARG A 164 -5.00 8.27 13.84
C ARG A 164 -4.54 8.53 12.41
N PHE A 165 -5.49 8.86 11.51
CA PHE A 165 -5.20 9.19 10.12
C PHE A 165 -4.72 10.64 9.98
N LYS A 166 -3.73 10.84 9.12
CA LYS A 166 -3.19 12.15 8.74
C LYS A 166 -3.91 12.67 7.51
N LYS A 167 -4.15 13.99 7.47
CA LYS A 167 -4.87 14.66 6.38
C LYS A 167 -4.22 14.54 4.99
N GLY A 168 -2.89 14.33 4.91
CA GLY A 168 -2.12 14.44 3.66
C GLY A 168 -2.64 13.59 2.49
N ALA A 169 -3.02 12.34 2.73
CA ALA A 169 -3.58 11.46 1.69
C ALA A 169 -4.92 12.00 1.15
N PHE A 170 -5.76 12.51 2.03
CA PHE A 170 -7.09 13.04 1.70
C PHE A 170 -7.01 14.41 1.03
N THR A 171 -6.04 15.24 1.44
CA THR A 171 -5.72 16.49 0.74
C THR A 171 -5.29 16.21 -0.69
N LEU A 172 -4.44 15.20 -0.89
CA LEU A 172 -4.04 14.78 -2.24
C LEU A 172 -5.24 14.28 -3.05
N ALA A 173 -6.12 13.46 -2.46
CA ALA A 173 -7.34 12.98 -3.10
C ALA A 173 -8.26 14.13 -3.54
N ALA A 174 -8.47 15.12 -2.67
CA ALA A 174 -9.27 16.30 -2.97
C ALA A 174 -8.67 17.14 -4.11
N MET A 175 -7.35 17.37 -4.08
CA MET A 175 -6.66 18.14 -5.13
C MET A 175 -6.68 17.42 -6.49
N LEU A 176 -6.59 16.08 -6.50
CA LEU A 176 -6.66 15.26 -7.70
C LEU A 176 -8.10 14.98 -8.16
N ARG A 177 -9.11 15.32 -7.34
CA ARG A 177 -10.51 14.96 -7.54
C ARG A 177 -10.71 13.48 -7.83
N MET A 178 -10.04 12.64 -7.04
CA MET A 178 -10.10 11.19 -7.18
C MET A 178 -10.94 10.57 -6.07
N PRO A 179 -11.73 9.54 -6.38
CA PRO A 179 -12.43 8.78 -5.35
C PRO A 179 -11.45 8.05 -4.44
N VAL A 180 -11.81 7.92 -3.16
CA VAL A 180 -11.03 7.21 -2.15
C VAL A 180 -11.68 5.87 -1.87
N VAL A 181 -10.88 4.81 -1.84
CA VAL A 181 -11.35 3.47 -1.46
C VAL A 181 -10.69 3.06 -0.15
N PRO A 182 -11.46 2.97 0.96
CA PRO A 182 -10.96 2.40 2.20
C PRO A 182 -10.66 0.91 2.02
N VAL A 183 -9.55 0.46 2.59
CA VAL A 183 -9.12 -0.95 2.55
C VAL A 183 -8.73 -1.37 3.96
N THR A 184 -9.40 -2.37 4.50
CA THR A 184 -9.04 -2.95 5.79
C THR A 184 -8.08 -4.10 5.59
N ILE A 185 -6.99 -4.10 6.34
CA ILE A 185 -5.97 -5.14 6.38
C ILE A 185 -5.95 -5.76 7.77
N GLU A 186 -6.05 -7.09 7.82
CA GLU A 186 -5.99 -7.88 9.05
C GLU A 186 -4.96 -9.00 8.92
N GLY A 187 -4.27 -9.31 9.99
CA GLY A 187 -3.32 -10.41 10.09
C GLY A 187 -1.84 -10.06 9.94
N PRO A 188 -1.41 -9.09 9.16
CA PRO A 188 0.01 -8.75 9.02
C PRO A 188 0.74 -8.37 10.31
N TYR A 189 0.03 -7.84 11.30
CA TYR A 189 0.60 -7.60 12.62
C TYR A 189 1.04 -8.90 13.31
N GLN A 190 0.26 -9.96 13.19
CA GLN A 190 0.58 -11.27 13.73
C GLN A 190 1.69 -11.94 12.93
N VAL A 191 1.80 -11.67 11.62
CA VAL A 191 2.86 -12.23 10.77
C VAL A 191 4.22 -11.60 11.09
N LEU A 192 4.32 -10.26 11.03
CA LEU A 192 5.56 -9.55 11.29
C LEU A 192 5.30 -8.13 11.81
N PRO A 193 5.13 -7.96 13.13
CA PRO A 193 4.90 -6.65 13.74
C PRO A 193 6.14 -5.76 13.63
N LYS A 194 5.94 -4.46 13.82
CA LYS A 194 7.03 -3.49 13.82
C LYS A 194 8.03 -3.78 14.94
N GLY A 195 9.31 -3.94 14.56
CA GLY A 195 10.40 -4.24 15.50
C GLY A 195 10.69 -5.72 15.71
N SER A 196 9.87 -6.62 15.14
CA SER A 196 10.17 -8.05 15.09
C SER A 196 10.99 -8.39 13.84
N PHE A 197 11.81 -9.42 13.96
CA PHE A 197 12.51 -10.05 12.85
C PHE A 197 11.97 -11.46 12.57
N LEU A 198 11.18 -12.01 13.50
CA LEU A 198 10.59 -13.34 13.37
C LEU A 198 9.27 -13.24 12.60
N VAL A 199 9.24 -13.87 11.45
CA VAL A 199 8.01 -14.08 10.67
C VAL A 199 7.24 -15.22 11.30
N ARG A 200 5.94 -15.04 11.53
CA ARG A 200 5.04 -16.07 12.08
C ARG A 200 3.94 -16.36 11.10
N PRO A 201 3.71 -17.62 10.71
CA PRO A 201 2.59 -17.97 9.83
C PRO A 201 1.26 -17.52 10.43
N HIS A 202 0.52 -16.74 9.68
CA HIS A 202 -0.82 -16.31 10.08
C HIS A 202 -1.70 -16.05 8.86
N ARG A 203 -3.01 -16.25 9.01
CA ARG A 203 -3.97 -15.90 7.95
C ARG A 203 -4.11 -14.40 7.86
N MET A 204 -4.23 -13.90 6.64
CA MET A 204 -4.41 -12.47 6.39
C MET A 204 -5.68 -12.21 5.58
N THR A 205 -6.28 -11.04 5.78
CA THR A 205 -7.46 -10.64 5.01
C THR A 205 -7.27 -9.22 4.48
N ILE A 206 -7.73 -9.01 3.24
CA ILE A 206 -7.98 -7.68 2.66
C ILE A 206 -9.48 -7.55 2.49
N THR A 207 -10.06 -6.48 3.04
CA THR A 207 -11.44 -6.07 2.76
C THR A 207 -11.42 -4.75 2.02
N ILE A 208 -11.89 -4.75 0.77
CA ILE A 208 -12.04 -3.56 -0.07
C ILE A 208 -13.46 -3.03 0.14
N HIS A 209 -13.58 -1.79 0.61
CA HIS A 209 -14.86 -1.16 0.88
C HIS A 209 -15.38 -0.39 -0.34
N ASP A 210 -16.60 0.11 -0.24
CA ASP A 210 -17.22 0.91 -1.31
C ASP A 210 -16.45 2.22 -1.52
N PRO A 211 -16.25 2.66 -2.77
CA PRO A 211 -15.56 3.90 -3.06
C PRO A 211 -16.32 5.12 -2.48
N LEU A 212 -15.61 5.95 -1.74
CA LEU A 212 -16.08 7.26 -1.33
C LEU A 212 -15.93 8.23 -2.50
N PRO A 213 -16.98 8.98 -2.84
CA PRO A 213 -16.95 9.87 -4.00
C PRO A 213 -15.89 10.98 -3.86
N ALA A 214 -15.33 11.38 -4.99
CA ALA A 214 -14.38 12.49 -5.05
C ALA A 214 -15.00 13.78 -4.51
N VAL A 215 -14.15 14.69 -4.03
CA VAL A 215 -14.57 16.02 -3.56
C VAL A 215 -15.10 16.84 -4.73
N THR A 216 -16.29 17.38 -4.57
CA THR A 216 -16.91 18.27 -5.57
C THR A 216 -16.48 19.72 -5.39
N LYS A 217 -16.78 20.59 -6.37
CA LYS A 217 -16.48 22.02 -6.26
C LYS A 217 -17.37 22.69 -5.20
N GLU A 218 -18.60 22.25 -5.11
CA GLU A 218 -19.63 22.80 -4.22
C GLU A 218 -19.33 22.47 -2.75
N GLU A 219 -18.76 21.27 -2.48
CA GLU A 219 -18.38 20.84 -1.14
C GLU A 219 -17.21 21.65 -0.59
N GLY A 220 -16.29 22.07 -1.47
CA GLY A 220 -15.05 22.71 -1.05
C GLY A 220 -13.99 21.76 -0.53
N THR A 221 -12.74 22.18 -0.68
CA THR A 221 -11.59 21.29 -0.40
C THR A 221 -11.49 20.88 1.07
N GLU A 222 -11.70 21.80 2.01
CA GLU A 222 -11.50 21.51 3.44
C GLU A 222 -12.57 20.55 3.99
N GLN A 223 -13.83 20.79 3.65
CA GLN A 223 -14.94 19.91 4.05
C GLN A 223 -14.79 18.54 3.43
N GLY A 224 -14.45 18.46 2.15
CA GLY A 224 -14.23 17.22 1.44
C GLY A 224 -13.06 16.39 2.01
N VAL A 225 -11.96 17.04 2.37
CA VAL A 225 -10.82 16.38 3.05
C VAL A 225 -11.26 15.79 4.38
N GLN A 226 -12.02 16.57 5.19
CA GLN A 226 -12.49 16.10 6.49
C GLN A 226 -13.48 14.94 6.35
N ARG A 227 -14.44 15.01 5.41
CA ARG A 227 -15.36 13.91 5.11
C ARG A 227 -14.61 12.64 4.72
N LEU A 228 -13.72 12.70 3.72
CA LEU A 228 -12.97 11.55 3.24
C LEU A 228 -12.14 10.91 4.35
N LEU A 229 -11.50 11.72 5.22
CA LEU A 229 -10.72 11.24 6.35
C LEU A 229 -11.62 10.51 7.36
N THR A 230 -12.69 11.19 7.82
CA THR A 230 -13.57 10.66 8.86
C THR A 230 -14.28 9.40 8.40
N GLU A 231 -14.83 9.39 7.18
CA GLU A 231 -15.50 8.21 6.62
C GLU A 231 -14.55 7.05 6.40
N SER A 232 -13.34 7.29 5.86
CA SER A 232 -12.36 6.22 5.67
C SER A 232 -11.92 5.61 7.00
N GLN A 233 -11.69 6.45 8.01
CA GLN A 233 -11.29 5.97 9.34
C GLN A 233 -12.41 5.20 10.03
N ARG A 234 -13.67 5.69 9.93
CA ARG A 234 -14.86 5.02 10.45
C ARG A 234 -15.03 3.63 9.84
N VAL A 235 -15.04 3.54 8.50
CA VAL A 235 -15.25 2.29 7.77
C VAL A 235 -14.18 1.24 8.13
N ILE A 236 -12.91 1.66 8.22
CA ILE A 236 -11.82 0.75 8.58
C ILE A 236 -11.90 0.33 10.05
N ALA A 237 -12.20 1.27 10.97
CA ALA A 237 -12.36 0.97 12.40
C ALA A 237 -13.51 -0.01 12.65
N GLU A 238 -14.67 0.23 12.03
CA GLU A 238 -15.83 -0.68 12.12
C GLU A 238 -15.50 -2.09 11.61
N SER A 239 -14.76 -2.19 10.48
CA SER A 239 -14.34 -3.47 9.92
C SER A 239 -13.36 -4.22 10.84
N LEU A 240 -12.56 -3.50 11.62
CA LEU A 240 -11.63 -4.06 12.62
C LEU A 240 -12.28 -4.31 13.99
N ASN A 241 -13.54 -3.94 14.18
CA ASN A 241 -14.22 -3.90 15.48
C ASN A 241 -13.47 -3.03 16.51
N GLU A 242 -12.89 -1.93 16.07
CA GLU A 242 -12.14 -0.97 16.90
C GLU A 242 -12.91 0.35 17.07
N PRO A 243 -12.68 1.09 18.17
CA PRO A 243 -13.27 2.41 18.34
C PRO A 243 -12.69 3.39 17.32
N VAL A 244 -13.54 4.30 16.82
CA VAL A 244 -13.09 5.41 15.96
C VAL A 244 -12.31 6.40 16.81
N MET A 245 -11.03 6.59 16.51
CA MET A 245 -10.20 7.61 17.19
C MET A 245 -10.60 9.02 16.74
N GLN A 246 -10.92 9.86 17.67
CA GLN A 246 -11.21 11.29 17.46
C GLN A 246 -9.94 12.12 17.26
#